data_da05f5662bbf3fcf3680b007eea34830
#
_entry.id   da05f5662bbf3fcf3680b007eea34830
#
_cell.length_a   1.000
_cell.length_b   1.000
_cell.length_c   1.000
_cell.angle_alpha   90.00
_cell.angle_beta   90.00
_cell.angle_gamma   90.00
#
_symmetry.space_group_name_H-M   'P 1'
#
loop_
_entity.id
_entity.type
_entity.pdbx_description
1 polymer ?
#
loop_
_entity_poly.entity_id
_entity_poly.type
_entity_poly.pdbx_seq_one_letter_code
_entity_poly.pdbx_strand_id
1 'polypeptide(L)'
;MQSYLHSNIPLSVAMGVQVKVATPVHVLLSAPLAPNINHHQTVFGGSGVVLATLAAWTLLHLRLEVDRLDAQLVIQRSSMEYERPIAGDFEAECRFADEVAWQRFCSMLERRGRARMTLNARLLHAAHEMGAFVGDFVALARRP
;
A
#
# COMPACT_ATOMS: atom_id res chain seq x y z
N MET A 1 -5.08 -12.27 -3.83
CA MET A 1 -4.90 -10.98 -3.12
C MET A 1 -6.08 -10.03 -3.28
N GLN A 2 -6.62 -9.89 -4.49
CA GLN A 2 -7.78 -9.02 -4.71
C GLN A 2 -8.99 -9.43 -3.89
N SER A 3 -9.33 -10.72 -3.87
CA SER A 3 -10.43 -11.23 -3.04
C SER A 3 -10.20 -10.97 -1.55
N TYR A 4 -8.96 -11.08 -1.10
CA TYR A 4 -8.61 -10.77 0.29
C TYR A 4 -8.87 -9.31 0.63
N LEU A 5 -8.41 -8.38 -0.22
CA LEU A 5 -8.65 -6.94 -0.02
C LEU A 5 -10.14 -6.63 -0.02
N HIS A 6 -10.88 -7.15 -1.00
CA HIS A 6 -12.32 -6.89 -1.11
C HIS A 6 -13.11 -7.44 0.08
N SER A 7 -12.71 -8.61 0.60
CA SER A 7 -13.41 -9.22 1.74
C SER A 7 -13.11 -8.54 3.07
N ASN A 8 -11.92 -8.00 3.23
CA ASN A 8 -11.46 -7.45 4.51
C ASN A 8 -11.52 -5.91 4.57
N ILE A 9 -11.49 -5.25 3.43
CA ILE A 9 -11.50 -3.78 3.35
C ILE A 9 -12.62 -3.35 2.38
N PRO A 10 -13.85 -3.16 2.89
CA PRO A 10 -15.00 -2.82 2.04
C PRO A 10 -14.77 -1.58 1.15
N LEU A 11 -13.99 -0.62 1.61
CA LEU A 11 -13.64 0.57 0.82
C LEU A 11 -12.95 0.19 -0.50
N SER A 12 -12.15 -0.89 -0.52
CA SER A 12 -11.48 -1.34 -1.74
C SER A 12 -12.48 -1.77 -2.82
N VAL A 13 -13.62 -2.31 -2.42
CA VAL A 13 -14.72 -2.63 -3.34
C VAL A 13 -15.36 -1.34 -3.89
N ALA A 14 -15.70 -0.42 -2.99
CA ALA A 14 -16.33 0.85 -3.37
C ALA A 14 -15.44 1.66 -4.32
N MET A 15 -14.13 1.63 -4.14
CA MET A 15 -13.17 2.30 -5.00
C MET A 15 -12.94 1.58 -6.34
N GLY A 16 -13.36 0.33 -6.47
CA GLY A 16 -13.11 -0.48 -7.66
C GLY A 16 -11.66 -0.93 -7.78
N VAL A 17 -10.98 -1.17 -6.65
CA VAL A 17 -9.56 -1.58 -6.63
C VAL A 17 -9.38 -2.93 -7.31
N GLN A 18 -8.40 -3.00 -8.21
CA GLN A 18 -7.95 -4.23 -8.85
C GLN A 18 -6.47 -4.46 -8.57
N VAL A 19 -6.10 -5.71 -8.35
CA VAL A 19 -4.71 -6.11 -8.14
C VAL A 19 -4.11 -6.50 -9.48
N LYS A 20 -3.12 -5.74 -9.94
CA LYS A 20 -2.40 -6.00 -11.21
C LYS A 20 -1.18 -6.87 -10.97
N VAL A 21 -0.40 -6.56 -9.95
CA VAL A 21 0.78 -7.33 -9.52
C VAL A 21 0.77 -7.40 -8.01
N ALA A 22 1.02 -8.57 -7.45
CA ALA A 22 1.13 -8.77 -6.00
C ALA A 22 2.22 -9.79 -5.70
N THR A 23 3.41 -9.29 -5.39
CA THR A 23 4.56 -10.10 -4.97
C THR A 23 5.19 -9.49 -3.72
N PRO A 24 6.05 -10.22 -3.01
CA PRO A 24 6.73 -9.67 -1.83
C PRO A 24 7.69 -8.50 -2.11
N VAL A 25 7.98 -8.21 -3.38
CA VAL A 25 8.89 -7.14 -3.77
C VAL A 25 8.25 -6.10 -4.69
N HIS A 26 7.05 -6.38 -5.21
CA HIS A 26 6.37 -5.48 -6.14
C HIS A 26 4.86 -5.65 -6.06
N VAL A 27 4.17 -4.55 -5.76
CA VAL A 27 2.71 -4.48 -5.79
C VAL A 27 2.28 -3.35 -6.71
N LEU A 28 1.32 -3.64 -7.58
CA LEU A 28 0.68 -2.68 -8.46
C LEU A 28 -0.83 -2.86 -8.34
N LEU A 29 -1.51 -1.83 -7.86
CA LEU A 29 -2.95 -1.76 -7.75
C LEU A 29 -3.50 -0.71 -8.71
N SER A 30 -4.71 -0.91 -9.20
CA SER A 30 -5.40 0.08 -10.04
C SER A 30 -6.78 0.39 -9.50
N ALA A 31 -7.29 1.56 -9.87
CA ALA A 31 -8.66 1.95 -9.58
C ALA A 31 -9.19 2.87 -10.71
N PRO A 32 -10.48 2.78 -11.04
CA PRO A 32 -11.08 3.63 -12.05
C PRO A 32 -11.37 5.03 -11.50
N LEU A 33 -11.45 6.01 -12.38
CA LEU A 33 -11.77 7.39 -12.00
C LEU A 33 -13.19 7.51 -11.41
N ALA A 34 -14.18 6.88 -12.03
CA ALA A 34 -15.60 7.18 -11.76
C ALA A 34 -15.98 7.08 -10.26
N PRO A 35 -15.67 6.00 -9.51
CA PRO A 35 -16.01 5.95 -8.09
C PRO A 35 -15.09 6.79 -7.20
N ASN A 36 -14.03 7.35 -7.76
CA ASN A 36 -12.98 8.08 -7.03
C ASN A 36 -12.89 9.56 -7.45
N ILE A 37 -13.90 10.05 -8.15
CA ILE A 37 -13.89 11.36 -8.76
C ILE A 37 -14.25 12.46 -7.76
N ASN A 38 -13.59 13.61 -7.90
CA ASN A 38 -13.93 14.83 -7.19
C ASN A 38 -14.77 15.78 -8.09
N HIS A 39 -15.13 16.96 -7.55
CA HIS A 39 -15.92 17.95 -8.27
C HIS A 39 -15.17 18.64 -9.43
N HIS A 40 -13.86 18.42 -9.57
CA HIS A 40 -13.05 18.92 -10.70
C HIS A 40 -12.84 17.87 -11.79
N GLN A 41 -13.54 16.72 -11.73
CA GLN A 41 -13.40 15.62 -12.69
C GLN A 41 -12.01 14.97 -12.66
N THR A 42 -11.35 15.01 -11.51
CA THR A 42 -10.06 14.34 -11.28
C THR A 42 -10.17 13.42 -10.06
N VAL A 43 -9.13 12.63 -9.81
CA VAL A 43 -9.12 11.72 -8.67
C VAL A 43 -9.14 12.52 -7.37
N PHE A 44 -10.10 12.20 -6.50
CA PHE A 44 -10.14 12.73 -5.14
C PHE A 44 -8.86 12.39 -4.38
N GLY A 45 -8.26 13.38 -3.71
CA GLY A 45 -7.00 13.20 -3.00
C GLY A 45 -7.03 12.06 -1.99
N GLY A 46 -8.16 11.90 -1.27
CA GLY A 46 -8.36 10.79 -0.35
C GLY A 46 -8.27 9.42 -1.03
N SER A 47 -8.81 9.27 -2.24
CA SER A 47 -8.71 8.02 -2.99
C SER A 47 -7.28 7.71 -3.40
N GLY A 48 -6.51 8.74 -3.78
CA GLY A 48 -5.10 8.57 -4.14
C GLY A 48 -4.27 8.02 -2.99
N VAL A 49 -4.38 8.63 -1.81
CA VAL A 49 -3.61 8.19 -0.64
C VAL A 49 -4.08 6.81 -0.15
N VAL A 50 -5.37 6.48 -0.27
CA VAL A 50 -5.86 5.14 0.10
C VAL A 50 -5.29 4.08 -0.81
N LEU A 51 -5.26 4.30 -2.13
CA LEU A 51 -4.70 3.32 -3.05
C LEU A 51 -3.21 3.10 -2.79
N ALA A 52 -2.45 4.17 -2.53
CA ALA A 52 -1.04 4.08 -2.17
C ALA A 52 -0.82 3.33 -0.84
N THR A 53 -1.64 3.61 0.16
CA THR A 53 -1.63 2.90 1.45
C THR A 53 -1.87 1.41 1.26
N LEU A 54 -2.87 1.04 0.46
CA LEU A 54 -3.19 -0.35 0.17
C LEU A 54 -2.04 -1.06 -0.55
N ALA A 55 -1.39 -0.40 -1.49
CA ALA A 55 -0.25 -0.98 -2.21
C ALA A 55 0.92 -1.28 -1.27
N ALA A 56 1.29 -0.33 -0.42
CA ALA A 56 2.37 -0.50 0.54
C ALA A 56 2.03 -1.54 1.62
N TRP A 57 0.81 -1.49 2.16
CA TRP A 57 0.34 -2.47 3.13
C TRP A 57 0.36 -3.89 2.55
N THR A 58 -0.13 -4.05 1.31
CA THR A 58 -0.17 -5.35 0.64
C THR A 58 1.22 -5.94 0.47
N LEU A 59 2.21 -5.12 0.11
CA LEU A 59 3.58 -5.59 -0.05
C LEU A 59 4.13 -6.13 1.28
N LEU A 60 3.98 -5.39 2.38
CA LEU A 60 4.43 -5.85 3.70
C LEU A 60 3.66 -7.09 4.15
N HIS A 61 2.37 -7.14 3.92
CA HIS A 61 1.55 -8.30 4.24
C HIS A 61 2.07 -9.56 3.53
N LEU A 62 2.38 -9.47 2.24
CA LEU A 62 2.92 -10.58 1.47
C LEU A 62 4.31 -11.00 1.97
N ARG A 63 5.16 -10.05 2.35
CA ARG A 63 6.47 -10.37 2.92
C ARG A 63 6.35 -11.11 4.25
N LEU A 64 5.47 -10.64 5.12
CA LEU A 64 5.21 -11.33 6.40
C LEU A 64 4.72 -12.75 6.18
N GLU A 65 3.83 -12.96 5.21
CA GLU A 65 3.33 -14.31 4.89
C GLU A 65 4.44 -15.24 4.39
N VAL A 66 5.29 -14.77 3.48
CA VAL A 66 6.39 -15.59 2.94
C VAL A 66 7.34 -16.02 4.04
N ASP A 67 7.67 -15.14 4.98
CA ASP A 67 8.55 -15.42 6.09
C ASP A 67 7.84 -16.06 7.29
N ARG A 68 6.53 -16.34 7.15
CA ARG A 68 5.70 -16.97 8.19
C ARG A 68 5.70 -16.20 9.51
N LEU A 69 5.71 -14.88 9.43
CA LEU A 69 5.66 -14.00 10.60
C LEU A 69 4.20 -13.59 10.84
N ASP A 70 3.63 -14.06 11.94
CA ASP A 70 2.26 -13.73 12.32
C ASP A 70 2.25 -12.40 13.08
N ALA A 71 1.79 -11.36 12.42
CA ALA A 71 1.74 -10.02 12.99
C ALA A 71 0.52 -9.25 12.50
N GLN A 72 0.02 -8.37 13.34
CA GLN A 72 -0.96 -7.36 12.94
C GLN A 72 -0.20 -6.18 12.35
N LEU A 73 -0.54 -5.80 11.14
CA LEU A 73 0.11 -4.72 10.41
C LEU A 73 -0.81 -3.50 10.36
N VAL A 74 -0.33 -2.38 10.89
CA VAL A 74 -1.08 -1.12 10.92
C VAL A 74 -0.23 0.03 10.39
N ILE A 75 -0.88 1.04 9.83
CA ILE A 75 -0.20 2.28 9.45
C ILE A 75 -0.13 3.21 10.66
N GLN A 76 1.03 3.82 10.89
CA GLN A 76 1.24 4.76 11.99
C GLN A 76 1.23 6.21 11.50
N ARG A 77 1.83 6.45 10.34
CA ARG A 77 1.99 7.79 9.77
C ARG A 77 2.11 7.69 8.27
N SER A 78 1.56 8.66 7.56
CA SER A 78 1.78 8.75 6.12
C SER A 78 1.82 10.20 5.67
N SER A 79 2.49 10.43 4.55
CA SER A 79 2.45 11.68 3.82
C SER A 79 2.25 11.40 2.34
N MET A 80 1.58 12.33 1.66
CA MET A 80 1.30 12.23 0.23
C MET A 80 1.56 13.57 -0.43
N GLU A 81 2.43 13.57 -1.43
CA GLU A 81 2.64 14.73 -2.30
C GLU A 81 1.93 14.49 -3.61
N TYR A 82 1.02 15.41 -3.96
CA TYR A 82 0.27 15.39 -5.21
C TYR A 82 0.95 16.33 -6.20
N GLU A 83 1.56 15.77 -7.25
CA GLU A 83 2.32 16.57 -8.21
C GLU A 83 1.43 17.14 -9.30
N ARG A 84 0.44 16.35 -9.76
CA ARG A 84 -0.47 16.74 -10.84
C ARG A 84 -1.86 16.14 -10.64
N PRO A 85 -2.94 16.82 -11.05
CA PRO A 85 -4.28 16.23 -11.05
C PRO A 85 -4.35 15.02 -11.97
N ILE A 86 -5.09 14.01 -11.56
CA ILE A 86 -5.25 12.77 -12.32
C ILE A 86 -6.66 12.74 -12.94
N ALA A 87 -6.75 12.83 -14.25
CA ALA A 87 -8.02 12.93 -14.98
C ALA A 87 -8.41 11.61 -15.66
N GLY A 88 -8.11 10.48 -15.04
CA GLY A 88 -8.44 9.16 -15.57
C GLY A 88 -8.16 8.06 -14.56
N ASP A 89 -8.19 6.82 -15.02
CA ASP A 89 -7.87 5.67 -14.19
C ASP A 89 -6.42 5.77 -13.69
N PHE A 90 -6.19 5.29 -12.48
CA PHE A 90 -4.91 5.48 -11.81
C PHE A 90 -4.42 4.22 -11.15
N GLU A 91 -3.15 4.21 -10.82
CA GLU A 91 -2.48 3.08 -10.21
C GLU A 91 -1.63 3.54 -9.03
N ALA A 92 -1.38 2.63 -8.10
CA ALA A 92 -0.40 2.81 -7.05
C ALA A 92 0.60 1.67 -7.11
N GLU A 93 1.87 2.01 -7.12
CA GLU A 93 2.97 1.05 -7.19
C GLU A 93 3.87 1.17 -5.97
N CYS A 94 4.14 0.03 -5.33
CA CYS A 94 5.10 -0.07 -4.25
C CYS A 94 6.15 -1.13 -4.60
N ARG A 95 7.42 -0.77 -4.50
CA ARG A 95 8.55 -1.69 -4.68
C ARG A 95 9.41 -1.67 -3.43
N PHE A 96 9.93 -2.82 -3.07
CA PHE A 96 10.81 -2.93 -1.92
C PHE A 96 11.82 -4.05 -2.17
N ALA A 97 13.10 -3.70 -2.12
CA ALA A 97 14.20 -4.65 -2.40
C ALA A 97 15.35 -4.54 -1.38
N ASP A 98 15.17 -3.78 -0.29
CA ASP A 98 16.21 -3.62 0.74
C ASP A 98 16.16 -4.80 1.72
N GLU A 99 16.87 -5.86 1.41
CA GLU A 99 16.92 -7.07 2.24
C GLU A 99 17.58 -6.83 3.59
N VAL A 100 18.51 -5.90 3.70
CA VAL A 100 19.14 -5.55 4.98
C VAL A 100 18.12 -4.90 5.92
N ALA A 101 17.34 -3.95 5.41
CA ALA A 101 16.26 -3.33 6.18
C ALA A 101 15.20 -4.36 6.58
N TRP A 102 14.86 -5.28 5.69
CA TRP A 102 13.91 -6.35 5.97
C TRP A 102 14.40 -7.28 7.08
N GLN A 103 15.67 -7.69 7.04
CA GLN A 103 16.25 -8.54 8.09
C GLN A 103 16.24 -7.84 9.46
N ARG A 104 16.54 -6.55 9.50
CA ARG A 104 16.44 -5.77 10.74
C ARG A 104 15.02 -5.71 11.28
N PHE A 105 14.06 -5.51 10.39
CA PHE A 105 12.64 -5.52 10.75
C PHE A 105 12.22 -6.85 11.35
N CYS A 106 12.55 -7.96 10.70
CA CYS A 106 12.24 -9.31 11.19
C CYS A 106 12.87 -9.57 12.56
N SER A 107 14.14 -9.24 12.73
CA SER A 107 14.85 -9.42 14.00
C SER A 107 14.21 -8.60 15.12
N MET A 108 13.82 -7.37 14.84
CA MET A 108 13.16 -6.51 15.82
C MET A 108 11.79 -7.09 16.21
N LEU A 109 11.02 -7.56 15.22
CA LEU A 109 9.71 -8.15 15.46
C LEU A 109 9.81 -9.40 16.35
N GLU A 110 10.78 -10.27 16.07
CA GLU A 110 11.02 -11.48 16.86
C GLU A 110 11.46 -11.18 18.29
N ARG A 111 12.39 -10.23 18.45
CA ARG A 111 12.95 -9.91 19.76
C ARG A 111 12.04 -9.05 20.63
N ARG A 112 11.33 -8.09 20.04
CA ARG A 112 10.56 -7.10 20.78
C ARG A 112 9.05 -7.20 20.59
N GLY A 113 8.59 -8.06 19.67
CA GLY A 113 7.17 -8.18 19.34
C GLY A 113 6.62 -6.98 18.58
N ARG A 114 7.47 -6.06 18.15
CA ARG A 114 7.08 -4.85 17.44
C ARG A 114 8.21 -4.41 16.52
N ALA A 115 7.86 -4.01 15.30
CA ALA A 115 8.82 -3.47 14.35
C ALA A 115 8.14 -2.43 13.44
N ARG A 116 8.91 -1.48 12.93
CA ARG A 116 8.44 -0.42 12.03
C ARG A 116 9.21 -0.49 10.72
N MET A 117 8.47 -0.23 9.62
CA MET A 117 9.02 -0.16 8.27
C MET A 117 8.45 1.06 7.57
N THR A 118 9.32 1.84 6.93
CA THR A 118 8.92 2.92 6.06
C THR A 118 8.93 2.44 4.63
N LEU A 119 7.82 2.65 3.91
CA LEU A 119 7.69 2.31 2.50
C LEU A 119 7.31 3.53 1.68
N ASN A 120 7.78 3.53 0.44
CA ASN A 120 7.46 4.52 -0.57
C ASN A 120 6.57 3.88 -1.64
N ALA A 121 5.54 4.61 -2.08
CA ALA A 121 4.71 4.21 -3.20
C ALA A 121 4.51 5.41 -4.13
N ARG A 122 4.19 5.14 -5.39
CA ARG A 122 3.93 6.16 -6.39
C ARG A 122 2.50 6.05 -6.88
N LEU A 123 1.85 7.17 -7.11
CA LEU A 123 0.64 7.21 -7.92
C LEU A 123 1.01 7.38 -9.37
N LEU A 124 0.38 6.60 -10.25
CA LEU A 124 0.64 6.61 -11.68
C LEU A 124 -0.67 6.83 -12.45
N HIS A 125 -0.57 7.54 -13.56
CA HIS A 125 -1.64 7.64 -14.56
C HIS A 125 -0.99 7.62 -15.94
N ALA A 126 -1.44 6.72 -16.80
CA ALA A 126 -0.87 6.54 -18.15
C ALA A 126 0.66 6.41 -18.09
N ALA A 127 1.19 5.65 -17.14
CA ALA A 127 2.60 5.40 -16.87
C ALA A 127 3.41 6.63 -16.40
N HIS A 128 2.74 7.76 -16.10
CA HIS A 128 3.40 8.95 -15.56
C HIS A 128 3.22 9.01 -14.04
N GLU A 129 4.28 9.40 -13.34
CA GLU A 129 4.22 9.62 -11.89
C GLU A 129 3.42 10.90 -11.59
N MET A 130 2.37 10.76 -10.79
CA MET A 130 1.44 11.82 -10.46
C MET A 130 1.50 12.23 -9.00
N GLY A 131 2.13 11.44 -8.16
CA GLY A 131 2.29 11.71 -6.74
C GLY A 131 3.19 10.71 -6.05
N ALA A 132 3.69 11.09 -4.88
CA ALA A 132 4.61 10.30 -4.08
C ALA A 132 4.08 10.12 -2.65
N PHE A 133 4.05 8.87 -2.20
CA PHE A 133 3.57 8.45 -0.89
C PHE A 133 4.73 7.93 -0.06
N VAL A 134 4.74 8.30 1.22
CA VAL A 134 5.61 7.71 2.23
C VAL A 134 4.75 7.26 3.40
N GLY A 135 4.87 6.00 3.81
CA GLY A 135 4.13 5.45 4.93
C GLY A 135 5.01 4.72 5.92
N ASP A 136 4.80 4.99 7.21
CA ASP A 136 5.39 4.24 8.31
C ASP A 136 4.38 3.20 8.78
N PHE A 137 4.74 1.92 8.66
CA PHE A 137 3.92 0.79 9.09
C PHE A 137 4.52 0.15 10.32
N VAL A 138 3.66 -0.31 11.22
CA VAL A 138 4.06 -1.02 12.43
C VAL A 138 3.48 -2.42 12.39
N ALA A 139 4.33 -3.41 12.59
CA ALA A 139 3.93 -4.79 12.80
C ALA A 139 3.94 -5.09 14.30
N LEU A 140 2.86 -5.68 14.78
CA LEU A 140 2.71 -6.12 16.17
C LEU A 140 2.57 -7.64 16.16
N ALA A 141 3.54 -8.34 16.74
CA ALA A 141 3.51 -9.79 16.78
C ALA A 141 2.25 -10.26 17.52
N ARG A 142 1.54 -11.20 16.93
CA ARG A 142 0.45 -11.87 17.61
C ARG A 142 1.04 -12.91 18.53
N ARG A 143 0.82 -12.77 19.82
CA ARG A 143 1.25 -13.75 20.81
C ARG A 143 0.19 -14.84 20.91
N PRO A 144 0.62 -16.12 21.05
CA PRO A 144 -0.33 -17.20 21.28
C PRO A 144 -1.08 -17.06 22.61
#